data_72b858d26b5cdb3d99f2b19f352e7bf6
#
_entry.id   72b858d26b5cdb3d99f2b19f352e7bf6
#
_cell.length_a   1.000
_cell.length_b   1.000
_cell.length_c   1.000
_cell.angle_alpha   90.00
_cell.angle_beta   90.00
_cell.angle_gamma   90.00
#
_symmetry.space_group_name_H-M   'P 1'
#
loop_
_entity.id
_entity.type
_entity.pdbx_description
1 polymer ?
#
loop_
_entity_poly.entity_id
_entity_poly.type
_entity_poly.pdbx_seq_one_letter_code
_entity_poly.pdbx_strand_id
1 'polypeptide(L)'
;FYFDAEISWPWLVLGNSFGRSIWAVQWYEITGALGGSLWIWFCNLGLFGLMVSLSDGSWHYFNAKKKVAVIAGYLILLIAPLIVSNSIGKGYKDSMEASESLETVIIQPNIDPYNKFQALTQDQQNAIFLSQAAKALESRKNDSTSTPLLLLAPETFTNDIIVGQYERSVTWRRFTSFLKDYPN
;
A
#
# COMPACT_ATOMS: atom_id res chain seq x y z
N PHE A 1 -14.86 -17.61 2.40
CA PHE A 1 -14.44 -18.80 1.61
C PHE A 1 -13.04 -18.61 1.00
N TYR A 2 -12.80 -17.52 0.27
CA TYR A 2 -11.50 -17.28 -0.41
C TYR A 2 -10.32 -17.14 0.58
N PHE A 3 -10.55 -16.54 1.75
CA PHE A 3 -9.53 -16.36 2.78
C PHE A 3 -9.32 -17.57 3.68
N ASP A 4 -10.28 -18.52 3.69
CA ASP A 4 -10.22 -19.73 4.52
C ASP A 4 -9.68 -20.95 3.76
N ALA A 5 -9.37 -20.81 2.47
CA ALA A 5 -8.79 -21.87 1.69
C ALA A 5 -7.30 -22.05 2.01
N GLU A 6 -6.81 -23.28 2.08
CA GLU A 6 -5.39 -23.60 2.32
C GLU A 6 -4.46 -22.93 1.29
N ILE A 7 -4.95 -22.72 0.07
CA ILE A 7 -4.25 -21.99 -1.00
C ILE A 7 -4.95 -20.63 -1.18
N SER A 8 -4.92 -19.78 -0.16
CA SER A 8 -5.42 -18.43 -0.29
C SER A 8 -4.32 -17.51 -0.84
N TRP A 9 -4.64 -16.81 -1.93
CA TRP A 9 -3.73 -15.84 -2.54
C TRP A 9 -4.44 -14.49 -2.67
N PRO A 10 -4.56 -13.73 -1.59
CA PRO A 10 -5.36 -12.50 -1.54
C PRO A 10 -4.86 -11.39 -2.49
N TRP A 11 -3.65 -11.54 -3.00
CA TRP A 11 -3.03 -10.56 -3.92
C TRP A 11 -3.54 -10.67 -5.37
N LEU A 12 -4.11 -11.81 -5.77
CA LEU A 12 -4.63 -12.04 -7.13
C LEU A 12 -6.08 -11.58 -7.28
N VAL A 13 -6.35 -10.33 -6.91
CA VAL A 13 -7.65 -9.70 -7.17
C VAL A 13 -7.47 -8.58 -8.20
N LEU A 14 -8.44 -8.46 -9.13
CA LEU A 14 -8.37 -7.47 -10.21
C LEU A 14 -8.21 -6.03 -9.70
N GLY A 15 -8.79 -5.72 -8.55
CA GLY A 15 -8.65 -4.40 -7.91
C GLY A 15 -7.22 -4.01 -7.59
N ASN A 16 -6.32 -4.98 -7.36
CA ASN A 16 -4.91 -4.71 -7.09
C ASN A 16 -4.13 -4.22 -8.32
N SER A 17 -4.69 -4.32 -9.54
CA SER A 17 -4.07 -3.80 -10.76
C SER A 17 -3.82 -2.28 -10.71
N PHE A 18 -4.55 -1.56 -9.87
CA PHE A 18 -4.39 -0.11 -9.67
C PHE A 18 -3.33 0.28 -8.62
N GLY A 19 -2.54 -0.67 -8.09
CA GLY A 19 -1.56 -0.41 -7.03
C GLY A 19 -0.54 0.70 -7.32
N ARG A 20 -0.30 1.01 -8.59
CA ARG A 20 0.53 2.16 -9.01
C ARG A 20 -0.26 3.47 -9.23
N SER A 21 -1.58 3.41 -9.22
CA SER A 21 -2.47 4.53 -9.49
C SER A 21 -3.30 4.87 -8.24
N ILE A 22 -2.63 5.05 -7.11
CA ILE A 22 -3.24 5.29 -5.79
C ILE A 22 -4.24 6.46 -5.85
N TRP A 23 -3.93 7.49 -6.62
CA TRP A 23 -4.81 8.66 -6.81
C TRP A 23 -6.19 8.31 -7.39
N ALA A 24 -6.29 7.22 -8.15
CA ALA A 24 -7.53 6.80 -8.81
C ALA A 24 -8.40 5.90 -7.92
N VAL A 25 -7.85 5.36 -6.82
CA VAL A 25 -8.48 4.31 -6.02
C VAL A 25 -8.62 4.65 -4.54
N GLN A 26 -8.62 5.93 -4.18
CA GLN A 26 -8.84 6.35 -2.79
C GLN A 26 -10.17 5.85 -2.22
N TRP A 27 -11.18 5.66 -3.05
CA TRP A 27 -12.46 5.07 -2.68
C TRP A 27 -12.39 3.62 -2.20
N TYR A 28 -11.24 2.94 -2.38
CA TYR A 28 -10.99 1.62 -1.79
C TYR A 28 -10.97 1.67 -0.26
N GLU A 29 -10.78 2.83 0.34
CA GLU A 29 -10.98 3.02 1.78
C GLU A 29 -12.36 2.50 2.24
N ILE A 30 -13.38 2.66 1.40
CA ILE A 30 -14.76 2.27 1.72
C ILE A 30 -15.03 0.82 1.29
N THR A 31 -14.54 0.41 0.13
CA THR A 31 -14.96 -0.85 -0.53
C THR A 31 -13.87 -1.93 -0.55
N GLY A 32 -12.65 -1.58 -0.21
CA GLY A 32 -11.47 -2.44 -0.39
C GLY A 32 -11.17 -2.73 -1.86
N ALA A 33 -10.13 -3.53 -2.11
CA ALA A 33 -9.72 -3.95 -3.44
C ALA A 33 -10.78 -4.81 -4.16
N LEU A 34 -11.67 -5.48 -3.41
CA LEU A 34 -12.79 -6.23 -4.00
C LEU A 34 -13.80 -5.33 -4.68
N GLY A 35 -14.07 -4.13 -4.13
CA GLY A 35 -14.87 -3.12 -4.82
C GLY A 35 -14.26 -2.72 -6.15
N GLY A 36 -12.94 -2.57 -6.21
CA GLY A 36 -12.20 -2.35 -7.45
C GLY A 36 -12.38 -3.48 -8.47
N SER A 37 -12.37 -4.72 -8.01
CA SER A 37 -12.64 -5.89 -8.86
C SER A 37 -14.04 -5.83 -9.46
N LEU A 38 -15.06 -5.52 -8.64
CA LEU A 38 -16.44 -5.34 -9.12
C LEU A 38 -16.55 -4.20 -10.12
N TRP A 39 -15.90 -3.07 -9.86
CA TRP A 39 -15.89 -1.94 -10.79
C TRP A 39 -15.31 -2.33 -12.15
N ILE A 40 -14.17 -3.04 -12.18
CA ILE A 40 -13.57 -3.55 -13.40
C ILE A 40 -14.55 -4.47 -14.13
N TRP A 41 -15.23 -5.38 -13.44
CA TRP A 41 -16.23 -6.25 -14.03
C TRP A 41 -17.38 -5.48 -14.65
N PHE A 42 -17.95 -4.49 -13.96
CA PHE A 42 -19.02 -3.67 -14.50
C PHE A 42 -18.58 -2.84 -15.72
N CYS A 43 -17.37 -2.31 -15.69
CA CYS A 43 -16.81 -1.59 -16.85
C CYS A 43 -16.70 -2.52 -18.06
N ASN A 44 -16.17 -3.74 -17.87
CA ASN A 44 -16.02 -4.70 -18.95
C ASN A 44 -17.38 -5.19 -19.48
N LEU A 45 -18.30 -5.55 -18.60
CA LEU A 45 -19.65 -5.98 -18.98
C LEU A 45 -20.42 -4.86 -19.71
N GLY A 46 -20.32 -3.62 -19.25
CA GLY A 46 -20.93 -2.47 -19.91
C GLY A 46 -20.36 -2.23 -21.30
N LEU A 47 -19.04 -2.28 -21.45
CA LEU A 47 -18.38 -2.16 -22.74
C LEU A 47 -18.77 -3.31 -23.67
N PHE A 48 -18.74 -4.54 -23.18
CA PHE A 48 -19.13 -5.73 -23.93
C PHE A 48 -20.58 -5.63 -24.42
N GLY A 49 -21.51 -5.28 -23.53
CA GLY A 49 -22.93 -5.10 -23.88
C GLY A 49 -23.14 -4.03 -24.96
N LEU A 50 -22.36 -2.92 -24.88
CA LEU A 50 -22.39 -1.89 -25.92
C LEU A 50 -21.86 -2.42 -27.25
N MET A 51 -20.73 -3.13 -27.25
CA MET A 51 -20.14 -3.74 -28.45
C MET A 51 -21.10 -4.75 -29.13
N VAL A 52 -21.72 -5.61 -28.33
CA VAL A 52 -22.72 -6.57 -28.83
C VAL A 52 -23.90 -5.84 -29.46
N SER A 53 -24.47 -4.83 -28.80
CA SER A 53 -25.61 -4.10 -29.30
C SER A 53 -25.32 -3.31 -30.61
N LEU A 54 -24.08 -2.89 -30.79
CA LEU A 54 -23.63 -2.29 -32.06
C LEU A 54 -23.44 -3.33 -33.14
N SER A 55 -22.94 -4.52 -32.82
CA SER A 55 -22.64 -5.60 -33.75
C SER A 55 -23.92 -6.30 -34.30
N ASP A 56 -24.87 -6.56 -33.38
CA ASP A 56 -26.14 -7.23 -33.75
C ASP A 56 -27.21 -6.25 -34.29
N GLY A 57 -26.90 -4.95 -34.35
CA GLY A 57 -27.80 -3.91 -34.85
C GLY A 57 -28.89 -3.51 -33.85
N SER A 58 -28.95 -4.11 -32.64
CA SER A 58 -29.97 -3.78 -31.62
C SER A 58 -29.89 -2.32 -31.16
N TRP A 59 -28.73 -1.71 -31.27
CA TRP A 59 -28.53 -0.28 -30.97
C TRP A 59 -29.42 0.64 -31.79
N HIS A 60 -29.78 0.23 -33.04
CA HIS A 60 -30.63 1.05 -33.90
C HIS A 60 -32.07 1.13 -33.40
N TYR A 61 -32.54 0.11 -32.67
CA TYR A 61 -33.89 0.07 -32.11
C TYR A 61 -34.04 0.92 -30.86
N PHE A 62 -32.92 1.41 -30.25
CA PHE A 62 -33.00 2.30 -29.12
C PHE A 62 -33.38 3.72 -29.57
N ASN A 63 -34.37 4.30 -28.88
CA ASN A 63 -34.68 5.70 -29.10
C ASN A 63 -33.55 6.60 -28.55
N ALA A 64 -33.52 7.87 -28.94
CA ALA A 64 -32.47 8.82 -28.58
C ALA A 64 -32.28 8.93 -27.05
N LYS A 65 -33.38 8.94 -26.28
CA LYS A 65 -33.32 9.02 -24.81
C LYS A 65 -32.62 7.80 -24.20
N LYS A 66 -32.92 6.59 -24.69
CA LYS A 66 -32.29 5.36 -24.22
C LYS A 66 -30.81 5.31 -24.58
N LYS A 67 -30.44 5.73 -25.80
CA LYS A 67 -29.02 5.86 -26.20
C LYS A 67 -28.24 6.78 -25.28
N VAL A 68 -28.78 7.97 -25.02
CA VAL A 68 -28.16 8.93 -24.10
C VAL A 68 -28.04 8.36 -22.68
N ALA A 69 -29.10 7.73 -22.18
CA ALA A 69 -29.08 7.12 -20.84
C ALA A 69 -28.03 6.02 -20.70
N VAL A 70 -27.87 5.14 -21.68
CA VAL A 70 -26.86 4.07 -21.69
C VAL A 70 -25.45 4.67 -21.70
N ILE A 71 -25.18 5.63 -22.60
CA ILE A 71 -23.86 6.28 -22.69
C ILE A 71 -23.57 7.06 -21.40
N ALA A 72 -24.52 7.85 -20.92
CA ALA A 72 -24.35 8.62 -19.69
C ALA A 72 -24.11 7.70 -18.47
N GLY A 73 -24.89 6.62 -18.35
CA GLY A 73 -24.71 5.63 -17.28
C GLY A 73 -23.31 4.99 -17.31
N TYR A 74 -22.82 4.65 -18.50
CA TYR A 74 -21.48 4.08 -18.65
C TYR A 74 -20.39 5.11 -18.33
N LEU A 75 -20.54 6.36 -18.76
CA LEU A 75 -19.60 7.43 -18.40
C LEU A 75 -19.60 7.70 -16.89
N ILE A 76 -20.76 7.69 -16.25
CA ILE A 76 -20.87 7.82 -14.79
C ILE A 76 -20.13 6.67 -14.11
N LEU A 77 -20.31 5.42 -14.56
CA LEU A 77 -19.63 4.24 -14.04
C LEU A 77 -18.10 4.40 -14.10
N LEU A 78 -17.58 4.98 -15.19
CA LEU A 78 -16.13 5.19 -15.36
C LEU A 78 -15.61 6.36 -14.52
N ILE A 79 -16.35 7.45 -14.45
CA ILE A 79 -15.85 8.75 -13.95
C ILE A 79 -16.15 8.93 -12.46
N ALA A 80 -17.31 8.48 -11.97
CA ALA A 80 -17.71 8.71 -10.58
C ALA A 80 -16.70 8.20 -9.54
N PRO A 81 -16.11 6.99 -9.67
CA PRO A 81 -15.09 6.54 -8.73
C PRO A 81 -13.84 7.41 -8.72
N LEU A 82 -13.45 7.99 -9.86
CA LEU A 82 -12.31 8.91 -9.96
C LEU A 82 -12.59 10.24 -9.27
N ILE A 83 -13.82 10.76 -9.39
CA ILE A 83 -14.25 11.98 -8.69
C ILE A 83 -14.23 11.73 -7.18
N VAL A 84 -14.78 10.61 -6.73
CA VAL A 84 -14.77 10.22 -5.31
C VAL A 84 -13.33 10.09 -4.80
N SER A 85 -12.46 9.41 -5.55
CA SER A 85 -11.02 9.32 -5.23
C SER A 85 -10.37 10.69 -5.05
N ASN A 86 -10.60 11.58 -5.98
CA ASN A 86 -10.02 12.93 -5.90
C ASN A 86 -10.52 13.70 -4.66
N SER A 87 -11.79 13.55 -4.31
CA SER A 87 -12.37 14.19 -3.13
C SER A 87 -11.77 13.64 -1.83
N ILE A 88 -11.65 12.32 -1.72
CA ILE A 88 -11.02 11.66 -0.57
C ILE A 88 -9.55 12.06 -0.48
N GLY A 89 -8.80 12.01 -1.60
CA GLY A 89 -7.39 12.37 -1.64
C GLY A 89 -7.10 13.82 -1.26
N LYS A 90 -8.01 14.76 -1.57
CA LYS A 90 -7.91 16.13 -1.09
C LYS A 90 -8.09 16.24 0.41
N GLY A 91 -9.11 15.57 0.97
CA GLY A 91 -9.33 15.53 2.41
C GLY A 91 -8.12 14.99 3.18
N TYR A 92 -7.42 13.98 2.65
CA TYR A 92 -6.18 13.48 3.24
C TYR A 92 -5.05 14.52 3.21
N LYS A 93 -4.86 15.23 2.09
CA LYS A 93 -3.84 16.26 2.00
C LYS A 93 -4.07 17.39 3.00
N ASP A 94 -5.32 17.87 3.07
CA ASP A 94 -5.70 18.94 4.01
C ASP A 94 -5.46 18.48 5.47
N SER A 95 -5.78 17.23 5.79
CA SER A 95 -5.53 16.66 7.12
C SER A 95 -4.04 16.50 7.42
N MET A 96 -3.23 16.11 6.45
CA MET A 96 -1.78 15.97 6.62
C MET A 96 -1.10 17.33 6.81
N GLU A 97 -1.54 18.37 6.11
CA GLU A 97 -1.01 19.72 6.26
C GLU A 97 -1.35 20.32 7.64
N ALA A 98 -2.46 19.90 8.23
CA ALA A 98 -2.90 20.34 9.56
C ALA A 98 -2.32 19.51 10.71
N SER A 99 -1.67 18.37 10.44
CA SER A 99 -1.14 17.48 11.47
C SER A 99 0.33 17.76 11.79
N GLU A 100 0.73 17.39 13.00
CA GLU A 100 2.14 17.40 13.36
C GLU A 100 2.91 16.38 12.53
N SER A 101 4.08 16.78 12.03
CA SER A 101 4.94 15.89 11.23
C SER A 101 5.87 15.10 12.14
N LEU A 102 5.95 13.79 11.91
CA LEU A 102 6.96 12.91 12.49
C LEU A 102 8.02 12.59 11.43
N GLU A 103 9.28 12.85 11.77
CA GLU A 103 10.35 12.45 10.88
C GLU A 103 10.52 10.93 10.91
N THR A 104 10.60 10.33 9.72
CA THR A 104 10.69 8.87 9.61
C THR A 104 11.84 8.49 8.69
N VAL A 105 12.72 7.62 9.18
CA VAL A 105 13.79 7.00 8.40
C VAL A 105 13.44 5.55 8.14
N ILE A 106 13.27 5.22 6.86
CA ILE A 106 12.94 3.87 6.41
C ILE A 106 14.22 3.22 5.89
N ILE A 107 14.66 2.16 6.55
CA ILE A 107 15.84 1.39 6.14
C ILE A 107 15.42 0.17 5.35
N GLN A 108 15.91 0.07 4.13
CA GLN A 108 15.69 -1.07 3.25
C GLN A 108 17.00 -1.82 3.03
N PRO A 109 17.31 -2.87 3.81
CA PRO A 109 18.59 -3.59 3.71
C PRO A 109 18.80 -4.30 2.38
N ASN A 110 17.72 -4.57 1.65
CA ASN A 110 17.72 -5.26 0.35
C ASN A 110 18.46 -6.62 0.40
N ILE A 111 18.24 -7.37 1.46
CA ILE A 111 18.81 -8.70 1.64
C ILE A 111 18.07 -9.67 0.72
N ASP A 112 18.83 -10.41 -0.09
CA ASP A 112 18.27 -11.46 -0.94
C ASP A 112 17.50 -12.50 -0.10
N PRO A 113 16.27 -12.90 -0.48
CA PRO A 113 15.46 -13.82 0.30
C PRO A 113 16.14 -15.17 0.59
N TYR A 114 16.92 -15.68 -0.36
CA TYR A 114 17.65 -16.95 -0.16
C TYR A 114 18.75 -16.78 0.89
N ASN A 115 19.47 -15.67 0.86
CA ASN A 115 20.49 -15.35 1.87
C ASN A 115 19.86 -15.08 3.23
N LYS A 116 18.71 -14.41 3.26
CA LYS A 116 18.00 -14.06 4.49
C LYS A 116 17.65 -15.29 5.34
N PHE A 117 17.17 -16.36 4.69
CA PHE A 117 16.66 -17.53 5.40
C PHE A 117 17.64 -18.70 5.47
N GLN A 118 18.69 -18.73 4.64
CA GLN A 118 19.58 -19.87 4.51
C GLN A 118 21.04 -19.58 4.88
N ALA A 119 21.56 -18.41 4.60
CA ALA A 119 22.96 -18.08 4.71
C ALA A 119 23.30 -17.08 5.82
N LEU A 120 22.44 -16.09 6.06
CA LEU A 120 22.70 -15.04 7.03
C LEU A 120 22.05 -15.32 8.37
N THR A 121 22.82 -15.18 9.44
CA THR A 121 22.28 -15.19 10.80
C THR A 121 21.49 -13.90 11.08
N GLN A 122 20.57 -13.92 12.07
CA GLN A 122 19.85 -12.72 12.48
C GLN A 122 20.82 -11.59 12.92
N ASP A 123 21.91 -11.93 13.57
CA ASP A 123 22.91 -10.96 14.01
C ASP A 123 23.60 -10.25 12.84
N GLN A 124 23.91 -10.97 11.75
CA GLN A 124 24.47 -10.39 10.53
C GLN A 124 23.46 -9.49 9.82
N GLN A 125 22.19 -9.89 9.76
CA GLN A 125 21.12 -9.04 9.21
C GLN A 125 20.95 -7.76 10.01
N ASN A 126 20.98 -7.86 11.36
CA ASN A 126 20.95 -6.70 12.25
C ASN A 126 22.14 -5.76 12.02
N ALA A 127 23.35 -6.31 11.81
CA ALA A 127 24.53 -5.50 11.53
C ALA A 127 24.39 -4.71 10.23
N ILE A 128 23.86 -5.33 9.16
CA ILE A 128 23.60 -4.66 7.87
C ILE A 128 22.60 -3.51 8.08
N PHE A 129 21.48 -3.77 8.73
CA PHE A 129 20.46 -2.76 9.02
C PHE A 129 21.02 -1.59 9.82
N LEU A 130 21.68 -1.87 10.94
CA LEU A 130 22.21 -0.85 11.84
C LEU A 130 23.33 -0.03 11.19
N SER A 131 24.12 -0.63 10.29
CA SER A 131 25.13 0.12 9.54
C SER A 131 24.50 1.14 8.58
N GLN A 132 23.38 0.78 7.95
CA GLN A 132 22.64 1.71 7.08
C GLN A 132 21.92 2.78 7.92
N ALA A 133 21.33 2.39 9.06
CA ALA A 133 20.72 3.33 9.99
C ALA A 133 21.74 4.35 10.51
N ALA A 134 22.93 3.91 10.91
CA ALA A 134 23.99 4.79 11.35
C ALA A 134 24.37 5.83 10.29
N LYS A 135 24.51 5.41 9.02
CA LYS A 135 24.79 6.32 7.90
C LYS A 135 23.66 7.34 7.68
N ALA A 136 22.42 6.88 7.73
CA ALA A 136 21.26 7.76 7.56
C ALA A 136 21.13 8.78 8.70
N LEU A 137 21.52 8.41 9.92
CA LEU A 137 21.45 9.24 11.11
C LEU A 137 22.71 10.08 11.34
N GLU A 138 23.77 9.90 10.56
CA GLU A 138 25.05 10.59 10.77
C GLU A 138 24.90 12.11 10.65
N SER A 139 24.07 12.60 9.71
CA SER A 139 23.75 14.02 9.58
C SER A 139 23.02 14.60 10.79
N ARG A 140 22.31 13.77 11.55
CA ARG A 140 21.54 14.19 12.74
C ARG A 140 22.34 14.22 14.02
N LYS A 141 23.51 13.61 14.09
CA LYS A 141 24.36 13.66 15.31
C LYS A 141 24.70 15.08 15.75
N ASN A 142 24.66 16.03 14.82
CA ASN A 142 24.95 17.44 15.04
C ASN A 142 23.69 18.33 14.98
N ASP A 143 22.51 17.73 14.79
CA ASP A 143 21.27 18.48 14.68
C ASP A 143 20.62 18.58 16.07
N SER A 144 20.50 19.83 16.55
CA SER A 144 19.91 20.14 17.87
C SER A 144 18.37 20.09 17.86
N THR A 145 17.76 19.62 16.77
CA THR A 145 16.32 19.50 16.70
C THR A 145 15.85 18.36 17.59
N SER A 146 15.03 18.70 18.59
CA SER A 146 14.42 17.75 19.53
C SER A 146 13.23 16.98 18.93
N THR A 147 13.13 16.92 17.62
CA THR A 147 12.02 16.24 16.95
C THR A 147 12.20 14.72 17.06
N PRO A 148 11.20 14.00 17.59
CA PRO A 148 11.28 12.54 17.67
C PRO A 148 11.44 11.92 16.29
N LEU A 149 12.29 10.89 16.20
CA LEU A 149 12.56 10.16 14.97
C LEU A 149 12.00 8.74 15.05
N LEU A 150 11.29 8.32 14.02
CA LEU A 150 10.85 6.94 13.85
C LEU A 150 11.77 6.20 12.88
N LEU A 151 12.45 5.16 13.35
CA LEU A 151 13.25 4.27 12.52
C LEU A 151 12.44 3.03 12.17
N LEU A 152 12.21 2.78 10.89
CA LEU A 152 11.42 1.66 10.40
C LEU A 152 12.28 0.62 9.70
N ALA A 153 12.02 -0.65 10.03
CA ALA A 153 12.55 -1.82 9.34
C ALA A 153 11.48 -2.42 8.40
N PRO A 154 11.87 -3.22 7.39
CA PRO A 154 10.93 -3.91 6.53
C PRO A 154 10.18 -5.03 7.28
N GLU A 155 9.07 -5.46 6.70
CA GLU A 155 8.30 -6.60 7.19
C GLU A 155 9.16 -7.86 7.33
N THR A 156 8.87 -8.67 8.33
CA THR A 156 9.59 -9.92 8.63
C THR A 156 11.11 -9.76 8.79
N PHE A 157 11.56 -8.57 9.24
CA PHE A 157 12.98 -8.30 9.42
C PHE A 157 13.60 -9.15 10.52
N THR A 158 12.87 -9.40 11.60
CA THR A 158 13.35 -10.18 12.76
C THR A 158 12.58 -11.47 12.94
N ASN A 159 13.26 -12.51 13.39
CA ASN A 159 12.69 -13.82 13.72
C ASN A 159 12.99 -14.29 15.15
N ASP A 160 13.71 -13.49 15.93
CA ASP A 160 14.21 -13.84 17.28
C ASP A 160 13.49 -13.09 18.41
N ILE A 161 12.46 -12.27 18.09
CA ILE A 161 11.70 -11.54 19.09
C ILE A 161 10.49 -12.35 19.53
N ILE A 162 10.46 -12.73 20.81
CA ILE A 162 9.33 -13.39 21.44
C ILE A 162 8.61 -12.42 22.35
N VAL A 163 7.30 -12.29 22.16
CA VAL A 163 6.45 -11.42 23.00
C VAL A 163 6.57 -11.80 24.48
N GLY A 164 6.88 -10.83 25.34
CA GLY A 164 7.10 -11.05 26.77
C GLY A 164 8.49 -11.54 27.14
N GLN A 165 9.41 -11.77 26.20
CA GLN A 165 10.81 -12.18 26.46
C GLN A 165 11.81 -11.39 25.59
N TYR A 166 11.55 -10.11 25.37
CA TYR A 166 12.33 -9.24 24.45
C TYR A 166 13.82 -9.23 24.78
N GLU A 167 14.17 -9.19 26.08
CA GLU A 167 15.57 -9.09 26.55
C GLU A 167 16.45 -10.28 26.15
N ARG A 168 15.83 -11.43 25.80
CA ARG A 168 16.56 -12.61 25.32
C ARG A 168 16.94 -12.50 23.84
N SER A 169 16.27 -11.63 23.10
CA SER A 169 16.51 -11.43 21.66
C SER A 169 17.85 -10.72 21.42
N VAL A 170 18.61 -11.22 20.45
CA VAL A 170 19.83 -10.57 19.98
C VAL A 170 19.47 -9.22 19.33
N THR A 171 18.40 -9.22 18.52
CA THR A 171 17.88 -8.02 17.87
C THR A 171 17.55 -6.94 18.89
N TRP A 172 16.75 -7.26 19.91
CA TRP A 172 16.39 -6.31 20.96
C TRP A 172 17.62 -5.66 21.62
N ARG A 173 18.60 -6.48 22.02
CA ARG A 173 19.83 -5.98 22.66
C ARG A 173 20.65 -5.07 21.74
N ARG A 174 20.78 -5.46 20.46
CA ARG A 174 21.52 -4.67 19.44
C ARG A 174 20.86 -3.33 19.19
N PHE A 175 19.54 -3.34 18.98
CA PHE A 175 18.77 -2.11 18.71
C PHE A 175 18.74 -1.19 19.92
N THR A 176 18.50 -1.72 21.11
CA THR A 176 18.49 -0.93 22.35
C THR A 176 19.87 -0.31 22.63
N SER A 177 20.96 -1.03 22.33
CA SER A 177 22.30 -0.47 22.44
C SER A 177 22.54 0.65 21.43
N PHE A 178 22.16 0.44 20.18
CA PHE A 178 22.28 1.43 19.10
C PHE A 178 21.50 2.72 19.42
N LEU A 179 20.26 2.58 19.87
CA LEU A 179 19.42 3.74 20.19
C LEU A 179 19.94 4.59 21.37
N LYS A 180 20.79 4.05 22.23
CA LYS A 180 21.45 4.86 23.29
C LYS A 180 22.40 5.91 22.74
N ASP A 181 22.94 5.67 21.55
CA ASP A 181 23.83 6.61 20.87
C ASP A 181 23.06 7.73 20.15
N TYR A 182 21.71 7.60 20.08
CA TYR A 182 20.78 8.53 19.43
C TYR A 182 19.59 8.80 20.36
N PRO A 183 19.77 9.63 21.39
CA PRO A 183 18.78 9.79 22.48
C PRO A 183 17.50 10.56 22.10
N ASN A 184 17.36 11.10 20.86
CA ASN A 184 16.23 11.93 20.42
C ASN A 184 15.38 11.24 19.36
#